data_68188cb561101c13588f232c108da382
#
_entry.id   68188cb561101c13588f232c108da382
#
_cell.length_a   1.000
_cell.length_b   1.000
_cell.length_c   1.000
_cell.angle_alpha   90.00
_cell.angle_beta   90.00
_cell.angle_gamma   90.00
#
_symmetry.space_group_name_H-M   'P 1'
#
loop_
_entity.id
_entity.type
_entity.pdbx_description
1 polymer ?
#
loop_
_entity_poly.entity_id
_entity_poly.type
_entity_poly.pdbx_seq_one_letter_code
_entity_poly.pdbx_strand_id
1 'polypeptide(L)'
;IEQGAILEKNELINSNEFDGLSFDKAFEQIDKKAKKLKCGQRQVNYRLRDWGVSRQRYWGAPIPAVKNSKGDLQGAEDIPVVLPTEVKFSGVKSPLSEMEDFTKVSLEGEEFIRETDTFDTFFESSWYYARFASFDNDKAMLDERAKYWLPVDQYVGGIEHAVLHLLYSRFFYRCLRDLGLVEGSEPFLNLLCQGMVLKDGSKMSKSKGNIVDPNEVIDLYGADTLRLFVMFVAPPDQSFEWSEQGLQGASRYLNRLWNLVQDHLDSESKKELDFSDSSESVTTLRNKTHQTLSKVKDDFLRRHSFNTAIASIMELTNAIPKEFLSVNAKDFEKSSVREAINTILISLSPITPHITHALWNQLGNQNIIIDV
;
A
#
# COMPACT_ATOMS: atom_id res chain seq x y z
N ILE A 1 4.92 42.75 23.26
CA ILE A 1 5.16 42.91 21.79
C ILE A 1 6.62 42.51 21.44
N GLU A 2 7.55 42.57 22.40
CA GLU A 2 8.97 42.19 22.17
C GLU A 2 9.21 40.66 22.05
N GLN A 3 8.23 39.83 22.38
CA GLN A 3 8.37 38.36 22.34
C GLN A 3 7.74 37.68 21.09
N GLY A 4 7.23 38.44 20.13
CA GLY A 4 6.58 37.89 18.96
C GLY A 4 5.17 37.34 19.24
N ALA A 5 4.57 36.66 18.26
CA ALA A 5 3.25 36.05 18.39
C ALA A 5 3.30 34.78 19.25
N ILE A 6 2.36 34.65 20.18
CA ILE A 6 2.17 33.44 20.96
C ILE A 6 1.48 32.40 20.08
N LEU A 7 2.13 31.29 19.81
CA LEU A 7 1.60 30.20 18.97
C LEU A 7 0.89 29.10 19.76
N GLU A 8 1.10 29.05 21.07
CA GLU A 8 0.47 28.07 21.96
C GLU A 8 -0.95 28.49 22.33
N LYS A 9 -1.85 27.51 22.44
CA LYS A 9 -3.24 27.70 22.84
C LYS A 9 -3.33 27.81 24.37
N ASN A 10 -3.08 28.98 24.90
CA ASN A 10 -3.10 29.30 26.33
C ASN A 10 -4.44 29.92 26.76
N GLU A 11 -4.59 30.15 28.07
CA GLU A 11 -5.71 30.93 28.60
C GLU A 11 -5.59 32.40 28.22
N LEU A 12 -6.72 33.04 27.95
CA LEU A 12 -6.76 34.47 27.59
C LEU A 12 -6.53 35.34 28.81
N ILE A 13 -5.74 36.38 28.65
CA ILE A 13 -5.49 37.43 29.64
C ILE A 13 -5.65 38.78 28.98
N ASN A 14 -6.04 39.80 29.75
CA ASN A 14 -6.29 41.17 29.27
C ASN A 14 -7.33 41.24 28.12
N SER A 15 -8.34 40.38 28.17
CA SER A 15 -9.36 40.19 27.15
C SER A 15 -10.79 40.48 27.70
N ASN A 16 -10.92 41.22 28.77
CA ASN A 16 -12.17 41.58 29.47
C ASN A 16 -13.00 40.35 29.86
N GLU A 17 -14.23 40.27 29.37
CA GLU A 17 -15.14 39.16 29.71
C GLU A 17 -14.62 37.77 29.25
N PHE A 18 -13.55 37.70 28.51
CA PHE A 18 -12.94 36.42 28.03
C PHE A 18 -11.72 36.01 28.86
N ASP A 19 -11.31 36.82 29.88
CA ASP A 19 -10.16 36.48 30.71
C ASP A 19 -10.37 35.14 31.45
N GLY A 20 -9.30 34.37 31.57
CA GLY A 20 -9.30 33.05 32.21
C GLY A 20 -9.98 31.93 31.40
N LEU A 21 -10.45 32.21 30.20
CA LEU A 21 -11.00 31.19 29.33
C LEU A 21 -9.90 30.47 28.55
N SER A 22 -10.03 29.14 28.50
CA SER A 22 -9.23 28.36 27.56
C SER A 22 -9.55 28.74 26.11
N PHE A 23 -8.61 28.50 25.19
CA PHE A 23 -8.74 28.84 23.78
C PHE A 23 -10.10 28.43 23.16
N ASP A 24 -10.53 27.19 23.41
CA ASP A 24 -11.77 26.66 22.78
C ASP A 24 -13.02 27.34 23.37
N LYS A 25 -13.08 27.54 24.69
CA LYS A 25 -14.20 28.25 25.36
C LYS A 25 -14.25 29.72 24.94
N ALA A 26 -13.08 30.37 24.83
CA ALA A 26 -13.01 31.75 24.37
C ALA A 26 -13.48 31.88 22.93
N PHE A 27 -13.05 30.97 22.04
CA PHE A 27 -13.47 30.95 20.64
C PHE A 27 -14.98 30.84 20.48
N GLU A 28 -15.64 29.96 21.26
CA GLU A 28 -17.10 29.81 21.24
C GLU A 28 -17.83 31.07 21.74
N GLN A 29 -17.33 31.69 22.79
CA GLN A 29 -17.98 32.91 23.35
C GLN A 29 -17.77 34.12 22.43
N ILE A 30 -16.60 34.25 21.83
CA ILE A 30 -16.33 35.31 20.85
C ILE A 30 -17.21 35.13 19.61
N ASP A 31 -17.37 33.90 19.09
CA ASP A 31 -18.28 33.62 17.96
C ASP A 31 -19.73 34.03 18.29
N LYS A 32 -20.22 33.65 19.47
CA LYS A 32 -21.58 34.05 19.96
C LYS A 32 -21.73 35.58 20.03
N LYS A 33 -20.71 36.26 20.57
CA LYS A 33 -20.70 37.73 20.68
C LYS A 33 -20.67 38.40 19.32
N ALA A 34 -19.78 37.93 18.43
CA ALA A 34 -19.65 38.46 17.06
C ALA A 34 -20.97 38.30 16.27
N LYS A 35 -21.63 37.16 16.36
CA LYS A 35 -22.96 36.93 15.76
C LYS A 35 -24.03 37.85 16.33
N LYS A 36 -24.05 38.04 17.65
CA LYS A 36 -25.02 38.95 18.33
C LYS A 36 -24.82 40.39 17.87
N LEU A 37 -23.56 40.81 17.70
CA LEU A 37 -23.22 42.16 17.23
C LEU A 37 -23.30 42.30 15.69
N LYS A 38 -23.55 41.23 14.95
CA LYS A 38 -23.59 41.18 13.50
C LYS A 38 -22.26 41.66 12.85
N CYS A 39 -21.15 41.52 13.53
CA CYS A 39 -19.82 41.94 13.07
C CYS A 39 -18.91 40.80 12.63
N GLY A 40 -19.34 39.53 12.81
CA GLY A 40 -18.56 38.38 12.40
C GLY A 40 -19.25 37.07 12.72
N GLN A 41 -18.71 36.00 12.20
CA GLN A 41 -19.14 34.62 12.47
C GLN A 41 -17.98 33.66 12.27
N ARG A 42 -18.06 32.48 12.92
CA ARG A 42 -17.14 31.39 12.65
C ARG A 42 -17.18 31.00 11.18
N GLN A 43 -16.01 30.89 10.57
CA GLN A 43 -15.84 30.40 9.22
C GLN A 43 -14.92 29.17 9.22
N VAL A 44 -15.30 28.16 8.47
CA VAL A 44 -14.45 26.98 8.23
C VAL A 44 -13.78 27.16 6.87
N ASN A 45 -12.46 27.26 6.88
CA ASN A 45 -11.68 27.31 5.66
C ASN A 45 -11.09 25.92 5.40
N TYR A 46 -11.40 25.37 4.25
CA TYR A 46 -10.82 24.10 3.82
C TYR A 46 -9.47 24.36 3.15
N ARG A 47 -8.47 23.54 3.48
CA ARG A 47 -7.14 23.60 2.85
C ARG A 47 -7.08 22.91 1.50
N LEU A 48 -8.08 22.06 1.20
CA LEU A 48 -8.23 21.41 -0.08
C LEU A 48 -8.80 22.40 -1.10
N ARG A 49 -8.15 22.52 -2.26
CA ARG A 49 -8.67 23.29 -3.39
C ARG A 49 -9.66 22.43 -4.16
N ASP A 50 -10.62 23.11 -4.82
CA ASP A 50 -11.52 22.43 -5.76
C ASP A 50 -10.74 21.78 -6.87
N TRP A 51 -11.21 20.63 -7.34
CA TRP A 51 -10.64 19.94 -8.51
C TRP A 51 -11.76 19.54 -9.46
N GLY A 52 -11.48 19.58 -10.76
CA GLY A 52 -12.41 19.19 -11.80
C GLY A 52 -12.43 17.68 -11.97
N VAL A 53 -13.63 17.08 -12.04
CA VAL A 53 -13.83 15.65 -12.24
C VAL A 53 -14.05 15.28 -13.70
N SER A 54 -14.31 16.26 -14.58
CA SER A 54 -14.60 16.06 -16.00
C SER A 54 -13.35 16.11 -16.87
N ARG A 55 -13.37 15.32 -17.96
CA ARG A 55 -12.30 15.28 -18.97
C ARG A 55 -12.90 15.28 -20.37
N GLN A 56 -12.32 16.07 -21.25
CA GLN A 56 -12.71 16.18 -22.66
C GLN A 56 -12.17 15.00 -23.46
N ARG A 57 -12.66 13.79 -23.12
CA ARG A 57 -12.25 12.53 -23.72
C ARG A 57 -13.46 11.70 -24.11
N TYR A 58 -13.34 10.97 -25.22
CA TYR A 58 -14.37 10.02 -25.63
C TYR A 58 -14.50 8.85 -24.64
N TRP A 59 -13.38 8.21 -24.34
CA TRP A 59 -13.36 7.03 -23.47
C TRP A 59 -13.26 7.41 -21.98
N GLY A 60 -14.07 6.75 -21.18
CA GLY A 60 -14.21 6.99 -19.75
C GLY A 60 -15.66 6.76 -19.33
N ALA A 61 -15.97 6.89 -18.04
CA ALA A 61 -17.35 6.85 -17.58
C ALA A 61 -18.09 8.13 -17.99
N PRO A 62 -19.19 8.05 -18.72
CA PRO A 62 -19.99 9.23 -19.08
C PRO A 62 -20.54 9.92 -17.82
N ILE A 63 -20.58 11.24 -17.85
CA ILE A 63 -21.20 12.01 -16.76
C ILE A 63 -22.72 12.03 -17.01
N PRO A 64 -23.54 11.45 -16.10
CA PRO A 64 -24.99 11.35 -16.31
C PRO A 64 -25.68 12.67 -15.99
N ALA A 65 -25.42 13.68 -16.82
CA ALA A 65 -25.96 15.02 -16.65
C ALA A 65 -26.44 15.61 -18.00
N VAL A 66 -27.45 16.46 -17.92
CA VAL A 66 -28.02 17.21 -19.06
C VAL A 66 -28.18 18.68 -18.68
N LYS A 67 -28.12 19.56 -19.68
CA LYS A 67 -28.34 21.01 -19.55
C LYS A 67 -29.62 21.40 -20.27
N ASN A 68 -30.48 22.19 -19.62
CA ASN A 68 -31.65 22.78 -20.26
C ASN A 68 -31.27 23.97 -21.15
N SER A 69 -32.25 24.55 -21.82
CA SER A 69 -32.06 25.73 -22.69
C SER A 69 -31.53 26.95 -21.96
N LYS A 70 -31.65 27.06 -20.64
CA LYS A 70 -31.13 28.13 -19.78
C LYS A 70 -29.70 27.86 -19.30
N GLY A 71 -29.17 26.65 -19.53
CA GLY A 71 -27.85 26.22 -19.07
C GLY A 71 -27.83 25.62 -17.68
N ASP A 72 -28.98 25.42 -17.03
CA ASP A 72 -29.06 24.77 -15.74
C ASP A 72 -28.76 23.27 -15.89
N LEU A 73 -27.93 22.74 -14.99
CA LEU A 73 -27.50 21.35 -14.99
C LEU A 73 -28.45 20.50 -14.12
N GLN A 74 -28.85 19.35 -14.64
CA GLN A 74 -29.61 18.35 -13.90
C GLN A 74 -29.10 16.93 -14.20
N GLY A 75 -29.47 15.95 -13.36
CA GLY A 75 -29.18 14.55 -13.62
C GLY A 75 -29.88 14.04 -14.87
N ALA A 76 -29.23 13.18 -15.63
CA ALA A 76 -29.85 12.48 -16.74
C ALA A 76 -30.85 11.43 -16.21
N GLU A 77 -32.01 11.34 -16.81
CA GLU A 77 -33.04 10.36 -16.46
C GLU A 77 -32.87 9.06 -17.26
N ASP A 78 -32.27 9.13 -18.44
CA ASP A 78 -31.99 8.01 -19.33
C ASP A 78 -30.69 7.30 -18.96
N ILE A 79 -30.70 6.62 -17.85
CA ILE A 79 -29.54 5.87 -17.34
C ILE A 79 -29.70 4.35 -17.58
N PRO A 80 -28.58 3.61 -17.79
CA PRO A 80 -27.19 4.10 -17.87
C PRO A 80 -26.91 4.89 -19.16
N VAL A 81 -26.11 5.97 -19.05
CA VAL A 81 -25.61 6.65 -20.24
C VAL A 81 -24.55 5.78 -20.91
N VAL A 82 -24.79 5.36 -22.14
CA VAL A 82 -23.92 4.46 -22.90
C VAL A 82 -23.16 5.25 -23.95
N LEU A 83 -21.85 5.07 -24.02
CA LEU A 83 -21.02 5.66 -25.07
C LEU A 83 -21.31 5.04 -26.43
N PRO A 84 -21.37 5.82 -27.52
CA PRO A 84 -21.51 5.30 -28.87
C PRO A 84 -20.33 4.40 -29.24
N THR A 85 -20.55 3.29 -29.91
CA THR A 85 -19.49 2.35 -30.33
C THR A 85 -18.90 2.70 -31.70
N GLU A 86 -19.71 3.32 -32.57
CA GLU A 86 -19.27 3.73 -33.90
C GLU A 86 -18.90 5.22 -33.91
N VAL A 87 -17.63 5.49 -33.69
CA VAL A 87 -17.11 6.86 -33.54
C VAL A 87 -16.01 7.14 -34.54
N LYS A 88 -16.12 8.27 -35.23
CA LYS A 88 -15.05 8.77 -36.10
C LYS A 88 -14.24 9.82 -35.36
N PHE A 89 -12.95 9.58 -35.20
CA PHE A 89 -12.04 10.54 -34.58
C PHE A 89 -11.50 11.51 -35.63
N SER A 90 -11.81 12.79 -35.49
CA SER A 90 -11.38 13.86 -36.37
C SER A 90 -10.39 14.81 -35.68
N GLY A 91 -9.32 14.27 -35.09
CA GLY A 91 -8.29 15.07 -34.42
C GLY A 91 -8.17 14.82 -32.92
N VAL A 92 -7.84 15.88 -32.15
CA VAL A 92 -7.50 15.76 -30.71
C VAL A 92 -8.74 15.90 -29.79
N LYS A 93 -9.84 16.47 -30.29
CA LYS A 93 -11.04 16.73 -29.50
C LYS A 93 -11.88 15.45 -29.34
N SER A 94 -12.61 15.38 -28.22
CA SER A 94 -13.62 14.33 -28.03
C SER A 94 -14.70 14.42 -29.10
N PRO A 95 -14.99 13.34 -29.84
CA PRO A 95 -16.02 13.37 -30.88
C PRO A 95 -17.44 13.46 -30.32
N LEU A 96 -17.65 13.20 -29.03
CA LEU A 96 -19.00 13.18 -28.43
C LEU A 96 -19.75 14.50 -28.60
N SER A 97 -19.05 15.63 -28.54
CA SER A 97 -19.65 16.96 -28.70
C SER A 97 -20.15 17.25 -30.12
N GLU A 98 -19.67 16.51 -31.11
CA GLU A 98 -20.04 16.64 -32.52
C GLU A 98 -21.14 15.63 -32.93
N MET A 99 -21.53 14.70 -32.05
CA MET A 99 -22.51 13.66 -32.31
C MET A 99 -23.90 14.09 -31.83
N GLU A 100 -24.75 14.57 -32.76
CA GLU A 100 -26.10 15.05 -32.43
C GLU A 100 -26.94 13.98 -31.74
N ASP A 101 -26.87 12.73 -32.20
CA ASP A 101 -27.61 11.59 -31.63
C ASP A 101 -27.21 11.29 -30.18
N PHE A 102 -26.01 11.66 -29.77
CA PHE A 102 -25.57 11.52 -28.38
C PHE A 102 -25.88 12.77 -27.55
N THR A 103 -25.73 13.95 -28.14
CA THR A 103 -25.84 15.23 -27.42
C THR A 103 -27.27 15.69 -27.19
N LYS A 104 -28.17 15.44 -28.12
CA LYS A 104 -29.57 15.89 -28.03
C LYS A 104 -30.43 14.85 -27.33
N VAL A 105 -31.07 15.22 -26.24
CA VAL A 105 -31.94 14.36 -25.45
C VAL A 105 -33.30 15.04 -25.28
N SER A 106 -34.36 14.33 -25.52
CA SER A 106 -35.73 14.82 -25.23
C SER A 106 -36.23 14.14 -23.96
N LEU A 107 -36.53 14.90 -22.94
CA LEU A 107 -37.07 14.44 -21.66
C LEU A 107 -38.40 15.16 -21.45
N GLU A 108 -39.46 14.44 -21.19
CA GLU A 108 -40.84 14.96 -20.97
C GLU A 108 -41.31 16.01 -22.01
N GLY A 109 -40.79 15.92 -23.23
CA GLY A 109 -41.14 16.86 -24.33
C GLY A 109 -40.31 18.15 -24.38
N GLU A 110 -39.33 18.31 -23.50
CA GLU A 110 -38.35 19.38 -23.54
C GLU A 110 -37.00 18.90 -24.11
N GLU A 111 -36.29 19.77 -24.81
CA GLU A 111 -34.97 19.47 -25.36
C GLU A 111 -33.87 19.82 -24.35
N PHE A 112 -32.95 18.88 -24.16
CA PHE A 112 -31.78 19.01 -23.33
C PHE A 112 -30.51 18.69 -24.12
N ILE A 113 -29.39 19.22 -23.66
CA ILE A 113 -28.06 18.92 -24.18
C ILE A 113 -27.34 18.05 -23.14
N ARG A 114 -26.97 16.82 -23.54
CA ARG A 114 -26.19 15.90 -22.70
C ARG A 114 -24.77 16.44 -22.47
N GLU A 115 -24.24 16.19 -21.27
CA GLU A 115 -22.83 16.39 -20.99
C GLU A 115 -21.97 15.44 -21.86
N THR A 116 -20.96 15.98 -22.53
CA THR A 116 -20.08 15.25 -23.44
C THR A 116 -18.71 14.96 -22.88
N ASP A 117 -18.41 15.49 -21.70
CA ASP A 117 -17.22 15.11 -20.94
C ASP A 117 -17.41 13.74 -20.28
N THR A 118 -16.32 13.05 -20.04
CA THR A 118 -16.32 11.83 -19.23
C THR A 118 -15.63 12.09 -17.89
N PHE A 119 -15.89 11.25 -16.91
CA PHE A 119 -15.20 11.34 -15.63
C PHE A 119 -13.69 11.08 -15.79
N ASP A 120 -12.91 11.68 -14.91
CA ASP A 120 -11.52 11.32 -14.71
C ASP A 120 -11.37 9.83 -14.40
N THR A 121 -10.30 9.20 -14.89
CA THR A 121 -10.06 7.77 -14.67
C THR A 121 -9.93 7.40 -13.19
N PHE A 122 -9.48 8.34 -12.34
CA PHE A 122 -9.44 8.11 -10.89
C PHE A 122 -10.83 8.05 -10.25
N PHE A 123 -11.85 8.60 -10.88
CA PHE A 123 -13.23 8.42 -10.43
C PHE A 123 -13.64 6.95 -10.51
N GLU A 124 -13.40 6.31 -11.65
CA GLU A 124 -13.69 4.88 -11.85
C GLU A 124 -12.89 3.99 -10.88
N SER A 125 -11.59 4.23 -10.77
CA SER A 125 -10.72 3.45 -9.90
C SER A 125 -10.91 3.75 -8.41
N SER A 126 -11.70 4.75 -8.04
CA SER A 126 -11.86 5.19 -6.65
C SER A 126 -12.54 4.17 -5.74
N TRP A 127 -13.31 3.24 -6.31
CA TRP A 127 -14.11 2.27 -5.57
C TRP A 127 -13.91 0.82 -6.02
N TYR A 128 -12.89 0.54 -6.85
CA TYR A 128 -12.65 -0.79 -7.41
C TYR A 128 -12.50 -1.87 -6.33
N TYR A 129 -11.84 -1.55 -5.21
CA TYR A 129 -11.65 -2.46 -4.07
C TYR A 129 -12.98 -2.90 -3.44
N ALA A 130 -13.97 -2.00 -3.39
CA ALA A 130 -15.31 -2.32 -2.92
C ALA A 130 -16.05 -3.22 -3.94
N ARG A 131 -15.91 -2.91 -5.24
CA ARG A 131 -16.50 -3.73 -6.32
C ARG A 131 -15.91 -5.14 -6.36
N PHE A 132 -14.64 -5.33 -6.07
CA PHE A 132 -14.02 -6.65 -5.97
C PHE A 132 -14.73 -7.56 -4.96
N ALA A 133 -15.21 -7.03 -3.84
CA ALA A 133 -15.97 -7.79 -2.86
C ALA A 133 -17.33 -8.29 -3.40
N SER A 134 -17.84 -7.66 -4.46
CA SER A 134 -19.15 -7.96 -5.08
C SER A 134 -19.03 -8.15 -6.61
N PHE A 135 -17.90 -8.67 -7.09
CA PHE A 135 -17.50 -8.66 -8.52
C PHE A 135 -18.52 -9.34 -9.47
N ASP A 136 -19.23 -10.35 -9.00
CA ASP A 136 -20.20 -11.15 -9.72
C ASP A 136 -21.67 -10.67 -9.53
N ASN A 137 -21.88 -9.56 -8.82
CA ASN A 137 -23.22 -9.00 -8.64
C ASN A 137 -23.62 -8.18 -9.88
N ASP A 138 -24.58 -8.65 -10.64
CA ASP A 138 -25.11 -7.99 -11.84
C ASP A 138 -26.32 -7.08 -11.57
N LYS A 139 -26.83 -7.04 -10.32
CA LYS A 139 -28.05 -6.31 -9.94
C LYS A 139 -27.76 -5.01 -9.17
N ALA A 140 -26.61 -4.94 -8.50
CA ALA A 140 -26.23 -3.80 -7.66
C ALA A 140 -24.73 -3.53 -7.71
N MET A 141 -24.33 -2.30 -7.41
CA MET A 141 -22.91 -1.93 -7.28
C MET A 141 -22.18 -2.78 -6.25
N LEU A 142 -22.79 -2.93 -5.09
CA LEU A 142 -22.27 -3.61 -3.90
C LEU A 142 -23.36 -4.45 -3.26
N ASP A 143 -22.96 -5.46 -2.49
CA ASP A 143 -23.83 -6.27 -1.65
C ASP A 143 -23.24 -6.43 -0.24
N GLU A 144 -23.84 -7.27 0.60
CA GLU A 144 -23.43 -7.48 2.00
C GLU A 144 -21.98 -7.94 2.17
N ARG A 145 -21.39 -8.54 1.13
CA ARG A 145 -19.96 -8.92 1.14
C ARG A 145 -19.07 -7.68 1.22
N ALA A 146 -19.45 -6.57 0.57
CA ALA A 146 -18.72 -5.33 0.68
C ALA A 146 -18.71 -4.80 2.12
N LYS A 147 -19.82 -4.89 2.86
CA LYS A 147 -19.87 -4.49 4.28
C LYS A 147 -18.96 -5.36 5.16
N TYR A 148 -18.84 -6.65 4.84
CA TYR A 148 -17.96 -7.56 5.58
C TYR A 148 -16.46 -7.28 5.33
N TRP A 149 -16.08 -7.02 4.05
CA TRP A 149 -14.67 -6.86 3.66
C TRP A 149 -14.13 -5.44 3.79
N LEU A 150 -15.00 -4.46 4.00
CA LEU A 150 -14.61 -3.05 4.15
C LEU A 150 -14.74 -2.59 5.61
N PRO A 151 -13.87 -1.66 6.03
CA PRO A 151 -12.74 -1.06 5.30
C PRO A 151 -11.61 -2.07 5.05
N VAL A 152 -10.79 -1.82 4.00
CA VAL A 152 -9.63 -2.66 3.67
C VAL A 152 -8.59 -2.61 4.78
N ASP A 153 -8.11 -3.76 5.24
CA ASP A 153 -7.18 -3.86 6.37
C ASP A 153 -5.83 -3.21 6.10
N GLN A 154 -5.26 -3.49 4.91
CA GLN A 154 -3.96 -2.94 4.49
C GLN A 154 -4.01 -2.55 3.02
N TYR A 155 -3.78 -1.27 2.73
CA TYR A 155 -3.72 -0.75 1.39
C TYR A 155 -2.30 -0.31 1.04
N VAL A 156 -1.77 -0.79 -0.10
CA VAL A 156 -0.38 -0.56 -0.50
C VAL A 156 -0.35 0.10 -1.87
N GLY A 157 0.41 1.18 -2.01
CA GLY A 157 0.57 1.89 -3.28
C GLY A 157 1.70 2.90 -3.25
N GLY A 158 2.04 3.47 -4.42
CA GLY A 158 3.04 4.52 -4.52
C GLY A 158 2.60 5.84 -3.88
N ILE A 159 3.55 6.60 -3.36
CA ILE A 159 3.29 7.89 -2.71
C ILE A 159 2.64 8.91 -3.67
N GLU A 160 2.86 8.79 -4.98
CA GLU A 160 2.26 9.63 -6.01
C GLU A 160 0.73 9.60 -6.03
N HIS A 161 0.13 8.52 -5.51
CA HIS A 161 -1.32 8.38 -5.45
C HIS A 161 -1.98 9.15 -4.29
N ALA A 162 -1.20 9.75 -3.39
CA ALA A 162 -1.73 10.45 -2.22
C ALA A 162 -2.70 11.59 -2.59
N VAL A 163 -2.40 12.36 -3.64
CA VAL A 163 -3.20 13.49 -4.13
C VAL A 163 -4.08 13.16 -5.34
N LEU A 164 -4.07 11.93 -5.81
CA LEU A 164 -4.85 11.46 -6.96
C LEU A 164 -5.82 10.35 -6.49
N HIS A 165 -5.47 9.10 -6.72
CA HIS A 165 -6.31 7.94 -6.41
C HIS A 165 -6.83 7.93 -4.96
N LEU A 166 -5.98 8.19 -3.97
CA LEU A 166 -6.39 8.15 -2.56
C LEU A 166 -7.38 9.26 -2.20
N LEU A 167 -7.23 10.45 -2.79
CA LEU A 167 -8.18 11.54 -2.61
C LEU A 167 -9.56 11.16 -3.13
N TYR A 168 -9.63 10.63 -4.36
CA TYR A 168 -10.88 10.15 -4.96
C TYR A 168 -11.49 9.01 -4.17
N SER A 169 -10.68 8.02 -3.74
CA SER A 169 -11.15 6.87 -2.97
C SER A 169 -11.79 7.28 -1.66
N ARG A 170 -11.18 8.20 -0.92
CA ARG A 170 -11.72 8.72 0.35
C ARG A 170 -13.00 9.53 0.15
N PHE A 171 -13.03 10.36 -0.91
CA PHE A 171 -14.22 11.14 -1.24
C PHE A 171 -15.38 10.23 -1.66
N PHE A 172 -15.13 9.32 -2.59
CA PHE A 172 -16.16 8.42 -3.12
C PHE A 172 -16.69 7.45 -2.06
N TYR A 173 -15.81 6.95 -1.18
CA TYR A 173 -16.23 6.11 -0.06
C TYR A 173 -17.24 6.82 0.87
N ARG A 174 -17.02 8.11 1.12
CA ARG A 174 -17.97 8.91 1.91
C ARG A 174 -19.30 9.11 1.19
N CYS A 175 -19.29 9.28 -0.13
CA CYS A 175 -20.52 9.31 -0.92
C CYS A 175 -21.27 7.97 -0.83
N LEU A 176 -20.56 6.83 -0.95
CA LEU A 176 -21.16 5.50 -0.80
C LEU A 176 -21.73 5.28 0.61
N ARG A 177 -21.02 5.76 1.64
CA ARG A 177 -21.53 5.74 3.02
C ARG A 177 -22.82 6.54 3.17
N ASP A 178 -22.88 7.75 2.64
CA ASP A 178 -24.03 8.63 2.72
C ASP A 178 -25.24 8.04 1.97
N LEU A 179 -24.99 7.18 0.97
CA LEU A 179 -25.99 6.38 0.28
C LEU A 179 -26.33 5.06 1.01
N GLY A 180 -25.70 4.76 2.15
CA GLY A 180 -25.94 3.55 2.93
C GLY A 180 -25.36 2.26 2.34
N LEU A 181 -24.41 2.37 1.37
CA LEU A 181 -23.81 1.24 0.67
C LEU A 181 -22.60 0.67 1.42
N VAL A 182 -21.91 1.47 2.21
CA VAL A 182 -20.77 1.08 3.05
C VAL A 182 -20.86 1.73 4.42
N GLU A 183 -20.09 1.23 5.38
CA GLU A 183 -20.03 1.74 6.75
C GLU A 183 -18.68 2.43 7.03
N GLY A 184 -18.64 3.29 8.05
CA GLY A 184 -17.43 4.01 8.43
C GLY A 184 -17.14 5.26 7.58
N SER A 185 -16.00 5.90 7.80
CA SER A 185 -15.65 7.18 7.16
C SER A 185 -14.40 7.12 6.29
N GLU A 186 -13.63 6.05 6.40
CA GLU A 186 -12.37 5.86 5.66
C GLU A 186 -12.34 4.47 5.02
N PRO A 187 -11.88 4.36 3.76
CA PRO A 187 -11.89 3.09 3.03
C PRO A 187 -10.79 2.12 3.45
N PHE A 188 -9.73 2.62 4.11
CA PHE A 188 -8.54 1.86 4.46
C PHE A 188 -8.22 2.02 5.94
N LEU A 189 -7.96 0.90 6.64
CA LEU A 189 -7.53 0.92 8.05
C LEU A 189 -6.06 1.31 8.16
N ASN A 190 -5.22 0.73 7.31
CA ASN A 190 -3.80 1.02 7.25
C ASN A 190 -3.40 1.32 5.81
N LEU A 191 -2.53 2.32 5.65
CA LEU A 191 -2.02 2.75 4.36
C LEU A 191 -0.49 2.69 4.38
N LEU A 192 0.09 1.96 3.43
CA LEU A 192 1.52 1.93 3.19
C LEU A 192 1.82 2.63 1.85
N CYS A 193 2.35 3.84 1.93
CA CYS A 193 2.80 4.59 0.75
C CYS A 193 4.23 4.20 0.42
N GLN A 194 4.43 3.49 -0.70
CA GLN A 194 5.74 3.04 -1.12
C GLN A 194 6.58 4.17 -1.71
N GLY A 195 7.89 4.14 -1.39
CA GLY A 195 8.88 4.98 -2.03
C GLY A 195 9.11 4.61 -3.49
N MET A 196 9.83 5.45 -4.21
CA MET A 196 10.12 5.25 -5.63
C MET A 196 11.39 4.44 -5.85
N VAL A 197 11.39 3.57 -6.86
CA VAL A 197 12.61 2.98 -7.40
C VAL A 197 13.21 3.93 -8.42
N LEU A 198 14.42 4.37 -8.16
CA LEU A 198 15.18 5.27 -9.01
C LEU A 198 16.25 4.51 -9.80
N LYS A 199 16.61 5.02 -10.97
CA LYS A 199 17.77 4.58 -11.73
C LYS A 199 18.45 5.78 -12.35
N ASP A 200 19.76 5.88 -12.16
CA ASP A 200 20.57 7.03 -12.60
C ASP A 200 20.05 8.36 -12.01
N GLY A 201 19.72 8.34 -10.71
CA GLY A 201 19.23 9.49 -9.96
C GLY A 201 17.85 9.99 -10.34
N SER A 202 17.07 9.23 -11.10
CA SER A 202 15.75 9.66 -11.56
C SER A 202 14.72 8.53 -11.59
N LYS A 203 13.41 8.91 -11.49
CA LYS A 203 12.31 7.96 -11.66
C LYS A 203 12.43 7.23 -12.99
N MET A 204 12.26 5.91 -12.97
CA MET A 204 12.22 5.08 -14.19
C MET A 204 11.06 5.51 -15.09
N SER A 205 11.34 5.72 -16.38
CA SER A 205 10.33 6.04 -17.39
C SER A 205 10.75 5.56 -18.79
N LYS A 206 9.75 5.20 -19.60
CA LYS A 206 9.99 4.79 -21.00
C LYS A 206 10.68 5.91 -21.81
N SER A 207 10.28 7.16 -21.57
CA SER A 207 10.85 8.32 -22.27
C SER A 207 12.32 8.58 -21.96
N LYS A 208 12.81 8.15 -20.79
CA LYS A 208 14.21 8.28 -20.39
C LYS A 208 15.05 7.05 -20.74
N GLY A 209 14.42 5.94 -21.13
CA GLY A 209 15.13 4.69 -21.45
C GLY A 209 15.83 4.04 -20.25
N ASN A 210 15.48 4.42 -19.01
CA ASN A 210 16.10 3.93 -17.78
C ASN A 210 15.23 2.89 -17.03
N ILE A 211 14.35 2.20 -17.75
CA ILE A 211 13.52 1.13 -17.17
C ILE A 211 14.36 -0.14 -17.01
N VAL A 212 14.15 -0.84 -15.91
CA VAL A 212 14.63 -2.21 -15.72
C VAL A 212 13.44 -3.15 -15.90
N ASP A 213 13.57 -4.10 -16.82
CA ASP A 213 12.55 -5.15 -16.98
C ASP A 213 12.77 -6.24 -15.91
N PRO A 214 11.78 -6.47 -15.02
CA PRO A 214 11.86 -7.52 -14.02
C PRO A 214 12.08 -8.92 -14.61
N ASN A 215 11.58 -9.20 -15.83
CA ASN A 215 11.72 -10.51 -16.47
C ASN A 215 13.18 -10.81 -16.79
N GLU A 216 13.94 -9.85 -17.32
CA GLU A 216 15.38 -10.01 -17.57
C GLU A 216 16.14 -10.33 -16.28
N VAL A 217 15.79 -9.69 -15.18
CA VAL A 217 16.40 -9.95 -13.87
C VAL A 217 16.02 -11.33 -13.34
N ILE A 218 14.77 -11.74 -13.51
CA ILE A 218 14.28 -13.07 -13.09
C ILE A 218 14.96 -14.17 -13.89
N ASP A 219 15.13 -13.99 -15.18
CA ASP A 219 15.81 -14.96 -16.05
C ASP A 219 17.29 -15.13 -15.67
N LEU A 220 17.97 -14.06 -15.25
CA LEU A 220 19.38 -14.09 -14.86
C LEU A 220 19.63 -14.56 -13.43
N TYR A 221 18.81 -14.14 -12.48
CA TYR A 221 19.07 -14.30 -11.05
C TYR A 221 17.99 -15.08 -10.29
N GLY A 222 16.84 -15.30 -10.90
CA GLY A 222 15.66 -15.88 -10.26
C GLY A 222 14.79 -14.87 -9.50
N ALA A 223 13.51 -15.20 -9.38
CA ALA A 223 12.52 -14.34 -8.73
C ALA A 223 12.83 -14.05 -7.25
N ASP A 224 13.32 -15.05 -6.51
CA ASP A 224 13.67 -14.90 -5.08
C ASP A 224 14.80 -13.90 -4.87
N THR A 225 15.77 -13.83 -5.78
CA THR A 225 16.85 -12.84 -5.71
C THR A 225 16.32 -11.43 -5.88
N LEU A 226 15.46 -11.21 -6.87
CA LEU A 226 14.83 -9.89 -7.08
C LEU A 226 13.99 -9.48 -5.87
N ARG A 227 13.17 -10.38 -5.34
CA ARG A 227 12.34 -10.13 -4.15
C ARG A 227 13.19 -9.78 -2.94
N LEU A 228 14.24 -10.57 -2.70
CA LEU A 228 15.17 -10.32 -1.59
C LEU A 228 15.86 -8.95 -1.72
N PHE A 229 16.34 -8.62 -2.91
CA PHE A 229 16.98 -7.33 -3.18
C PHE A 229 16.04 -6.16 -2.87
N VAL A 230 14.82 -6.16 -3.45
CA VAL A 230 13.85 -5.07 -3.27
C VAL A 230 13.48 -4.88 -1.80
N MET A 231 13.26 -5.98 -1.07
CA MET A 231 12.86 -5.95 0.33
C MET A 231 14.00 -5.60 1.29
N PHE A 232 15.25 -5.81 0.85
CA PHE A 232 16.44 -5.57 1.69
C PHE A 232 17.02 -4.16 1.54
N VAL A 233 16.90 -3.55 0.36
CA VAL A 233 17.64 -2.32 0.02
C VAL A 233 17.19 -1.10 0.84
N ALA A 234 15.90 -0.98 1.15
CA ALA A 234 15.34 0.14 1.92
C ALA A 234 14.04 -0.26 2.64
N PRO A 235 13.63 0.50 3.66
CA PRO A 235 12.26 0.44 4.16
C PRO A 235 11.25 0.72 3.03
N PRO A 236 10.05 0.13 3.06
CA PRO A 236 9.09 0.22 1.94
C PRO A 236 8.58 1.63 1.64
N ASP A 237 8.60 2.54 2.62
CA ASP A 237 8.20 3.95 2.47
C ASP A 237 9.31 4.86 1.94
N GLN A 238 10.52 4.35 1.77
CA GLN A 238 11.66 5.11 1.27
C GLN A 238 11.99 4.78 -0.18
N SER A 239 12.40 5.80 -0.92
CA SER A 239 12.93 5.63 -2.26
C SER A 239 14.34 5.04 -2.23
N PHE A 240 14.68 4.23 -3.24
CA PHE A 240 16.02 3.66 -3.36
C PHE A 240 16.51 3.68 -4.81
N GLU A 241 17.83 3.62 -4.95
CA GLU A 241 18.51 3.54 -6.24
C GLU A 241 18.68 2.07 -6.65
N TRP A 242 18.32 1.74 -7.89
CA TRP A 242 18.55 0.42 -8.46
C TRP A 242 20.05 0.10 -8.53
N SER A 243 20.43 -1.09 -8.09
CA SER A 243 21.84 -1.51 -8.00
C SER A 243 22.04 -2.95 -8.46
N GLU A 244 22.77 -3.12 -9.55
CA GLU A 244 23.21 -4.46 -10.01
C GLU A 244 24.11 -5.16 -8.99
N GLN A 245 24.93 -4.40 -8.27
CA GLN A 245 25.78 -4.95 -7.20
C GLN A 245 24.94 -5.46 -6.04
N GLY A 246 23.83 -4.78 -5.74
CA GLY A 246 22.86 -5.21 -4.72
C GLY A 246 22.19 -6.52 -5.10
N LEU A 247 21.76 -6.68 -6.37
CA LEU A 247 21.21 -7.92 -6.91
C LEU A 247 22.20 -9.09 -6.80
N GLN A 248 23.45 -8.87 -7.22
CA GLN A 248 24.52 -9.88 -7.08
C GLN A 248 24.76 -10.23 -5.61
N GLY A 249 24.65 -9.24 -4.70
CA GLY A 249 24.76 -9.47 -3.26
C GLY A 249 23.66 -10.39 -2.74
N ALA A 250 22.40 -10.15 -3.15
CA ALA A 250 21.26 -10.98 -2.81
C ALA A 250 21.43 -12.43 -3.37
N SER A 251 21.82 -12.56 -4.61
CA SER A 251 22.08 -13.87 -5.24
C SER A 251 23.18 -14.65 -4.50
N ARG A 252 24.31 -14.00 -4.17
CA ARG A 252 25.37 -14.64 -3.36
C ARG A 252 24.91 -15.11 -2.00
N TYR A 253 24.02 -14.34 -1.34
CA TYR A 253 23.47 -14.75 -0.06
C TYR A 253 22.58 -16.00 -0.19
N LEU A 254 21.68 -16.06 -1.17
CA LEU A 254 20.81 -17.22 -1.39
C LEU A 254 21.63 -18.48 -1.73
N ASN A 255 22.67 -18.35 -2.57
CA ASN A 255 23.58 -19.46 -2.83
C ASN A 255 24.33 -19.93 -1.57
N ARG A 256 24.75 -18.99 -0.71
CA ARG A 256 25.38 -19.35 0.57
C ARG A 256 24.39 -20.04 1.51
N LEU A 257 23.15 -19.59 1.57
CA LEU A 257 22.11 -20.26 2.36
C LEU A 257 21.84 -21.68 1.85
N TRP A 258 21.79 -21.85 0.53
CA TRP A 258 21.68 -23.18 -0.07
C TRP A 258 22.80 -24.10 0.39
N ASN A 259 24.05 -23.67 0.22
CA ASN A 259 25.23 -24.47 0.60
C ASN A 259 25.24 -24.77 2.11
N LEU A 260 24.88 -23.81 2.97
CA LEU A 260 24.77 -24.02 4.41
C LEU A 260 23.81 -25.18 4.75
N VAL A 261 22.66 -25.23 4.06
CA VAL A 261 21.68 -26.32 4.31
C VAL A 261 22.20 -27.64 3.76
N GLN A 262 22.90 -27.66 2.61
CA GLN A 262 23.54 -28.87 2.08
C GLN A 262 24.62 -29.40 3.06
N ASP A 263 25.51 -28.52 3.53
CA ASP A 263 26.54 -28.88 4.52
C ASP A 263 25.91 -29.48 5.79
N HIS A 264 24.78 -28.93 6.24
CA HIS A 264 24.06 -29.51 7.39
C HIS A 264 23.46 -30.88 7.09
N LEU A 265 22.89 -31.10 5.91
CA LEU A 265 22.36 -32.40 5.49
C LEU A 265 23.48 -33.45 5.38
N ASP A 266 24.61 -33.06 4.80
CA ASP A 266 25.79 -33.91 4.64
C ASP A 266 26.45 -34.28 6.01
N SER A 267 26.17 -33.48 7.06
CA SER A 267 26.64 -33.77 8.41
C SER A 267 25.91 -34.96 9.08
N GLU A 268 24.95 -35.60 8.39
CA GLU A 268 24.15 -36.72 8.90
C GLU A 268 23.36 -36.37 10.20
N SER A 269 22.78 -35.16 10.23
CA SER A 269 21.99 -34.70 11.37
C SER A 269 20.70 -35.52 11.54
N LYS A 270 20.36 -35.90 12.79
CA LYS A 270 19.11 -36.57 13.10
C LYS A 270 17.91 -35.64 12.92
N LYS A 271 16.72 -36.26 12.64
CA LYS A 271 15.47 -35.50 12.58
C LYS A 271 15.01 -35.00 13.95
N GLU A 272 15.23 -35.78 15.00
CA GLU A 272 14.88 -35.43 16.37
C GLU A 272 15.93 -34.46 16.92
N LEU A 273 15.45 -33.32 17.47
CA LEU A 273 16.32 -32.32 18.05
C LEU A 273 16.75 -32.74 19.46
N ASP A 274 18.06 -32.71 19.72
CA ASP A 274 18.65 -32.96 21.02
C ASP A 274 19.16 -31.66 21.63
N PHE A 275 18.61 -31.28 22.76
CA PHE A 275 19.00 -30.10 23.54
C PHE A 275 19.48 -30.46 24.95
N SER A 276 19.98 -31.65 25.11
CA SER A 276 20.45 -32.18 26.42
C SER A 276 21.68 -31.47 26.96
N ASP A 277 22.47 -30.83 26.09
CA ASP A 277 23.67 -30.07 26.50
C ASP A 277 23.44 -28.56 26.41
N SER A 278 24.06 -27.88 27.36
CA SER A 278 24.04 -26.38 27.47
C SER A 278 25.43 -25.80 27.38
N SER A 279 26.30 -26.33 26.51
CA SER A 279 27.62 -25.72 26.26
C SER A 279 27.47 -24.27 25.84
N GLU A 280 28.47 -23.45 26.17
CA GLU A 280 28.43 -22.01 25.93
C GLU A 280 28.19 -21.68 24.44
N SER A 281 28.82 -22.42 23.53
CA SER A 281 28.68 -22.23 22.08
C SER A 281 27.27 -22.56 21.57
N VAL A 282 26.68 -23.67 22.04
CA VAL A 282 25.28 -24.03 21.70
C VAL A 282 24.31 -22.99 22.27
N THR A 283 24.50 -22.62 23.54
CA THR A 283 23.69 -21.58 24.20
C THR A 283 23.76 -20.27 23.46
N THR A 284 24.93 -19.85 22.98
CA THR A 284 25.15 -18.63 22.22
C THR A 284 24.40 -18.65 20.90
N LEU A 285 24.49 -19.74 20.12
CA LEU A 285 23.75 -19.90 18.85
C LEU A 285 22.24 -19.87 19.06
N ARG A 286 21.74 -20.59 20.06
CA ARG A 286 20.32 -20.62 20.39
C ARG A 286 19.79 -19.26 20.84
N ASN A 287 20.56 -18.56 21.69
CA ASN A 287 20.21 -17.19 22.10
C ASN A 287 20.11 -16.25 20.86
N LYS A 288 21.09 -16.32 19.94
CA LYS A 288 21.06 -15.54 18.69
C LYS A 288 19.84 -15.92 17.85
N THR A 289 19.50 -17.21 17.75
CA THR A 289 18.33 -17.70 17.00
C THR A 289 17.04 -17.09 17.55
N HIS A 290 16.79 -17.18 18.85
CA HIS A 290 15.58 -16.65 19.46
C HIS A 290 15.51 -15.13 19.48
N GLN A 291 16.64 -14.43 19.65
CA GLN A 291 16.71 -12.98 19.50
C GLN A 291 16.37 -12.55 18.07
N THR A 292 16.89 -13.26 17.07
CA THR A 292 16.57 -13.01 15.66
C THR A 292 15.08 -13.22 15.39
N LEU A 293 14.50 -14.32 15.85
CA LEU A 293 13.07 -14.61 15.70
C LEU A 293 12.19 -13.50 16.30
N SER A 294 12.52 -13.07 17.53
CA SER A 294 11.80 -11.98 18.21
C SER A 294 11.89 -10.66 17.42
N LYS A 295 13.08 -10.34 16.92
CA LYS A 295 13.29 -9.13 16.11
C LYS A 295 12.56 -9.19 14.77
N VAL A 296 12.64 -10.31 14.07
CA VAL A 296 11.93 -10.52 12.79
C VAL A 296 10.44 -10.37 12.99
N LYS A 297 9.87 -10.97 14.05
CA LYS A 297 8.45 -10.83 14.38
C LYS A 297 8.05 -9.36 14.57
N ASP A 298 8.83 -8.59 15.33
CA ASP A 298 8.55 -7.16 15.55
C ASP A 298 8.69 -6.33 14.26
N ASP A 299 9.74 -6.57 13.50
CA ASP A 299 10.02 -5.85 12.25
C ASP A 299 8.96 -6.12 11.17
N PHE A 300 8.43 -7.36 11.08
CA PHE A 300 7.37 -7.70 10.12
C PHE A 300 5.99 -7.20 10.54
N LEU A 301 5.57 -7.52 11.78
CA LEU A 301 4.18 -7.32 12.19
C LEU A 301 3.87 -5.89 12.64
N ARG A 302 4.84 -5.19 13.21
CA ARG A 302 4.61 -3.87 13.81
C ARG A 302 5.30 -2.74 13.06
N ARG A 303 6.58 -2.95 12.68
CA ARG A 303 7.41 -1.87 12.14
C ARG A 303 7.41 -1.82 10.62
N HIS A 304 7.05 -2.90 9.95
CA HIS A 304 7.17 -3.07 8.49
C HIS A 304 8.58 -2.74 7.97
N SER A 305 9.61 -3.08 8.78
CA SER A 305 11.02 -2.81 8.49
C SER A 305 11.70 -4.08 7.96
N PHE A 306 11.32 -4.50 6.76
CA PHE A 306 11.76 -5.77 6.17
C PHE A 306 13.27 -5.85 5.99
N ASN A 307 13.92 -4.73 5.67
CA ASN A 307 15.37 -4.65 5.50
C ASN A 307 16.14 -4.99 6.79
N THR A 308 15.65 -4.53 7.94
CA THR A 308 16.28 -4.85 9.24
C THR A 308 16.03 -6.29 9.68
N ALA A 309 14.86 -6.85 9.35
CA ALA A 309 14.56 -8.26 9.56
C ALA A 309 15.51 -9.15 8.73
N ILE A 310 15.65 -8.86 7.43
CA ILE A 310 16.58 -9.58 6.53
C ILE A 310 18.03 -9.48 7.05
N ALA A 311 18.47 -8.30 7.47
CA ALA A 311 19.80 -8.13 8.04
C ALA A 311 20.03 -9.04 9.26
N SER A 312 19.05 -9.12 10.17
CA SER A 312 19.12 -10.00 11.34
C SER A 312 19.17 -11.49 10.98
N ILE A 313 18.45 -11.89 9.92
CA ILE A 313 18.48 -13.26 9.41
C ILE A 313 19.86 -13.56 8.78
N MET A 314 20.43 -12.61 8.03
CA MET A 314 21.79 -12.74 7.47
C MET A 314 22.86 -12.84 8.59
N GLU A 315 22.71 -12.08 9.67
CA GLU A 315 23.57 -12.17 10.84
C GLU A 315 23.46 -13.56 11.52
N LEU A 316 22.26 -14.09 11.69
CA LEU A 316 22.06 -15.44 12.22
C LEU A 316 22.71 -16.49 11.31
N THR A 317 22.54 -16.37 9.99
CA THR A 317 23.21 -17.27 9.03
C THR A 317 24.73 -17.25 9.19
N ASN A 318 25.33 -16.07 9.45
CA ASN A 318 26.76 -15.92 9.66
C ASN A 318 27.24 -16.40 11.05
N ALA A 319 26.33 -16.45 12.03
CA ALA A 319 26.64 -16.84 13.38
C ALA A 319 26.71 -18.36 13.58
N ILE A 320 26.29 -19.17 12.60
CA ILE A 320 26.34 -20.62 12.66
C ILE A 320 27.81 -21.06 12.58
N PRO A 321 28.34 -21.76 13.62
CA PRO A 321 29.73 -22.22 13.63
C PRO A 321 29.95 -23.29 12.57
N LYS A 322 31.01 -23.17 11.78
CA LYS A 322 31.34 -24.14 10.73
C LYS A 322 31.64 -25.54 11.28
N GLU A 323 32.23 -25.61 12.47
CA GLU A 323 32.52 -26.88 13.16
C GLU A 323 31.24 -27.66 13.49
N PHE A 324 30.10 -27.02 13.69
CA PHE A 324 28.81 -27.65 13.95
C PHE A 324 28.18 -28.30 12.68
N LEU A 325 28.71 -27.98 11.52
CA LEU A 325 28.34 -28.57 10.21
C LEU A 325 29.20 -29.81 9.87
N SER A 326 30.16 -30.17 10.73
CA SER A 326 31.00 -31.35 10.53
C SER A 326 30.23 -32.63 10.82
N VAL A 327 30.56 -33.71 10.09
CA VAL A 327 30.08 -35.07 10.40
C VAL A 327 30.41 -35.49 11.87
N ASN A 328 31.55 -35.00 12.38
CA ASN A 328 32.01 -35.31 13.75
C ASN A 328 31.36 -34.37 14.81
N ALA A 329 30.54 -33.41 14.43
CA ALA A 329 29.83 -32.55 15.38
C ALA A 329 28.84 -33.39 16.21
N LYS A 330 28.66 -32.99 17.47
CA LYS A 330 27.77 -33.68 18.39
C LYS A 330 26.29 -33.47 18.03
N ASP A 331 25.42 -34.39 18.42
CA ASP A 331 23.99 -34.34 18.08
C ASP A 331 23.31 -33.03 18.52
N PHE A 332 23.62 -32.53 19.72
CA PHE A 332 23.10 -31.24 20.21
C PHE A 332 23.63 -30.03 19.46
N GLU A 333 24.86 -30.07 18.94
CA GLU A 333 25.44 -29.02 18.08
C GLU A 333 24.68 -28.97 16.72
N LYS A 334 24.51 -30.14 16.09
CA LYS A 334 23.72 -30.29 14.86
C LYS A 334 22.27 -29.91 15.07
N SER A 335 21.68 -30.20 16.23
CA SER A 335 20.32 -29.80 16.59
C SER A 335 20.16 -28.30 16.71
N SER A 336 21.14 -27.60 17.29
CA SER A 336 21.14 -26.15 17.39
C SER A 336 21.26 -25.47 16.01
N VAL A 337 22.04 -26.04 15.10
CA VAL A 337 22.11 -25.61 13.68
C VAL A 337 20.76 -25.83 12.99
N ARG A 338 20.13 -26.99 13.19
CA ARG A 338 18.82 -27.26 12.60
C ARG A 338 17.75 -26.29 13.07
N GLU A 339 17.73 -25.93 14.37
CA GLU A 339 16.84 -24.93 14.93
C GLU A 339 17.07 -23.55 14.26
N ALA A 340 18.34 -23.15 14.10
CA ALA A 340 18.70 -21.90 13.42
C ALA A 340 18.29 -21.90 11.95
N ILE A 341 18.54 -22.98 11.20
CA ILE A 341 18.13 -23.13 9.79
C ILE A 341 16.62 -23.06 9.65
N ASN A 342 15.86 -23.79 10.47
CA ASN A 342 14.40 -23.73 10.44
C ASN A 342 13.90 -22.30 10.67
N THR A 343 14.46 -21.60 11.65
CA THR A 343 14.13 -20.20 11.93
C THR A 343 14.44 -19.29 10.74
N ILE A 344 15.59 -19.45 10.09
CA ILE A 344 15.99 -18.71 8.89
C ILE A 344 15.00 -18.96 7.75
N LEU A 345 14.70 -20.21 7.43
CA LEU A 345 13.83 -20.58 6.32
C LEU A 345 12.40 -20.07 6.51
N ILE A 346 11.82 -20.29 7.71
CA ILE A 346 10.47 -19.80 8.04
C ILE A 346 10.43 -18.27 7.96
N SER A 347 11.42 -17.59 8.54
CA SER A 347 11.48 -16.12 8.53
C SER A 347 11.66 -15.52 7.13
N LEU A 348 12.36 -16.19 6.22
CA LEU A 348 12.57 -15.76 4.84
C LEU A 348 11.43 -16.19 3.89
N SER A 349 10.61 -17.16 4.25
CA SER A 349 9.61 -17.72 3.34
C SER A 349 8.65 -16.71 2.72
N PRO A 350 8.21 -15.64 3.40
CA PRO A 350 7.37 -14.61 2.80
C PRO A 350 8.12 -13.79 1.73
N ILE A 351 9.45 -13.74 1.78
CA ILE A 351 10.31 -12.96 0.88
C ILE A 351 10.82 -13.81 -0.27
N THR A 352 11.37 -14.99 0.06
CA THR A 352 12.02 -15.92 -0.89
C THR A 352 11.36 -17.29 -0.88
N PRO A 353 10.08 -17.39 -1.32
CA PRO A 353 9.25 -18.58 -1.10
C PRO A 353 9.79 -19.83 -1.82
N HIS A 354 10.42 -19.70 -2.99
CA HIS A 354 10.82 -20.86 -3.79
C HIS A 354 12.02 -21.57 -3.17
N ILE A 355 13.10 -20.85 -2.89
CA ILE A 355 14.31 -21.43 -2.31
C ILE A 355 14.06 -21.96 -0.90
N THR A 356 13.30 -21.22 -0.08
CA THR A 356 13.02 -21.64 1.30
C THR A 356 12.15 -22.89 1.33
N HIS A 357 11.15 -23.00 0.45
CA HIS A 357 10.33 -24.22 0.36
C HIS A 357 11.12 -25.41 -0.17
N ALA A 358 11.98 -25.20 -1.18
CA ALA A 358 12.84 -26.26 -1.69
C ALA A 358 13.77 -26.82 -0.60
N LEU A 359 14.43 -25.94 0.15
CA LEU A 359 15.29 -26.32 1.27
C LEU A 359 14.51 -26.96 2.43
N TRP A 360 13.31 -26.46 2.73
CA TRP A 360 12.40 -27.02 3.72
C TRP A 360 12.04 -28.48 3.44
N ASN A 361 11.74 -28.80 2.18
CA ASN A 361 11.45 -30.16 1.74
C ASN A 361 12.69 -31.05 1.82
N GLN A 362 13.88 -30.59 1.46
CA GLN A 362 15.13 -31.32 1.56
C GLN A 362 15.46 -31.70 3.04
N LEU A 363 15.09 -30.82 3.96
CA LEU A 363 15.19 -31.08 5.40
C LEU A 363 14.19 -32.15 5.89
N GLY A 364 13.37 -32.74 5.03
CA GLY A 364 12.44 -33.81 5.29
C GLY A 364 11.08 -33.38 5.83
N ASN A 365 10.74 -32.07 5.73
CA ASN A 365 9.41 -31.58 6.07
C ASN A 365 8.46 -31.80 4.88
N GLN A 366 7.21 -32.18 5.15
CA GLN A 366 6.22 -32.51 4.13
C GLN A 366 5.16 -31.44 3.93
N ASN A 367 5.04 -30.51 4.88
CA ASN A 367 4.09 -29.40 4.84
C ASN A 367 4.65 -28.21 4.05
N ILE A 368 3.75 -27.34 3.58
CA ILE A 368 4.14 -26.10 2.93
C ILE A 368 4.72 -25.15 3.99
N ILE A 369 5.88 -24.56 3.70
CA ILE A 369 6.60 -23.73 4.68
C ILE A 369 5.82 -22.49 5.13
N ILE A 370 4.96 -21.95 4.28
CA ILE A 370 4.15 -20.76 4.61
C ILE A 370 2.96 -21.09 5.53
N ASP A 371 2.67 -22.39 5.77
CA ASP A 371 1.60 -22.83 6.64
C ASP A 371 2.12 -23.17 8.05
N VAL A 372 3.42 -22.93 8.31
CA VAL A 372 4.08 -23.14 9.60
C VAL A 372 3.99 -21.88 10.44
#